data_5f9002b4f5372d612c906fd731e29ae9
#
_entry.id   5f9002b4f5372d612c906fd731e29ae9
#
_cell.length_a   1.000
_cell.length_b   1.000
_cell.length_c   1.000
_cell.angle_alpha   90.00
_cell.angle_beta   90.00
_cell.angle_gamma   90.00
#
_symmetry.space_group_name_H-M   'P 1'
#
loop_
_entity.id
_entity.type
_entity.pdbx_description
1 polymer ?
#
loop_
_entity_poly.entity_id
_entity_poly.type
_entity_poly.pdbx_seq_one_letter_code
_entity_poly.pdbx_strand_id
1 'polypeptide(L)'
;EGPLTYNGVVYNEMKGAFSSPDDVLERDIMNSLFPDITYGCESGGDPDNIPELSYEEFLEFHRTYYHPSNSYIYLYGNMDMAAKLDFIDRNYLSAFDSLYVDSEIREQQPFDKMHDLVMEYPVAESESEENNSYLAYSVVTGTAMDTLKCTAFDILDYALLSTPGAPLKKALLDAGIGSDVYGSYEDGIRQTYFDVVAKGADPGRKEEFVSIIRKVLTDTVENGIDPKALEAGINYMEFRYREADFSSYPKGLIYGLDILDNWLYDDEHPFAQVQLIPVFDKLKELKNQGYFEDLIQRYLLDNPHGSVLTLNPSRGLTARKAKALEDKLDAYLSSLSEEEKTELVKKTANLEQYQETPEDPEAAKCIPMLKREDIRKEITPFTNEALDIDGSLFLYHEVPTNGIGYLDLMFDLKDLADEKIPYLGLLKSVLGYVDTAHYTYGELTNEINAQTGGIMCGVEVFDHADSVDAFRAFFSVRGKAMYPKTDVLFKMIREIINTSSLKFTTEDLIGKVIP
;
A
#
# COMPACT_ATOMS: atom_id res chain seq x y z
N GLU A 1 39.94 5.28 -21.48
CA GLU A 1 40.14 6.40 -20.55
C GLU A 1 38.92 7.31 -20.67
N GLY A 2 38.11 7.38 -19.62
CA GLY A 2 36.90 8.19 -19.53
C GLY A 2 36.88 8.98 -18.24
N PRO A 3 35.84 9.79 -17.99
CA PRO A 3 35.67 10.47 -16.72
C PRO A 3 35.50 9.46 -15.58
N LEU A 4 35.96 9.84 -14.39
CA LEU A 4 35.73 9.03 -13.20
C LEU A 4 34.24 9.10 -12.83
N THR A 5 33.63 7.95 -12.54
CA THR A 5 32.22 7.85 -12.16
C THR A 5 32.04 6.86 -11.02
N TYR A 6 31.03 7.07 -10.18
CA TYR A 6 30.55 6.00 -9.30
C TYR A 6 29.74 5.00 -10.11
N ASN A 7 29.99 3.73 -9.88
CA ASN A 7 29.23 2.64 -10.48
C ASN A 7 28.99 1.54 -9.41
N GLY A 8 27.73 1.25 -9.15
CA GLY A 8 27.32 0.24 -8.20
C GLY A 8 25.82 0.01 -8.32
N VAL A 9 25.37 -1.24 -8.15
CA VAL A 9 23.96 -1.62 -8.30
C VAL A 9 23.09 -0.83 -7.33
N VAL A 10 23.38 -0.89 -6.04
CA VAL A 10 22.62 -0.19 -4.99
C VAL A 10 22.67 1.33 -5.18
N TYR A 11 23.84 1.88 -5.49
CA TYR A 11 23.99 3.31 -5.77
C TYR A 11 23.08 3.78 -6.92
N ASN A 12 23.07 3.03 -8.04
CA ASN A 12 22.27 3.39 -9.21
C ASN A 12 20.78 3.21 -8.96
N GLU A 13 20.38 2.17 -8.22
CA GLU A 13 19.00 1.90 -7.82
C GLU A 13 18.46 3.04 -6.94
N MET A 14 19.19 3.38 -5.87
CA MET A 14 18.80 4.45 -4.96
C MET A 14 18.79 5.83 -5.64
N LYS A 15 19.72 6.08 -6.56
CA LYS A 15 19.68 7.28 -7.40
C LYS A 15 18.41 7.36 -8.25
N GLY A 16 17.90 6.22 -8.71
CA GLY A 16 16.61 6.11 -9.39
C GLY A 16 15.45 6.43 -8.46
N ALA A 17 15.38 5.80 -7.27
CA ALA A 17 14.36 6.05 -6.26
C ALA A 17 14.28 7.54 -5.87
N PHE A 18 15.42 8.17 -5.65
CA PHE A 18 15.50 9.62 -5.33
C PHE A 18 15.11 10.56 -6.48
N SER A 19 14.69 10.05 -7.63
CA SER A 19 14.15 10.84 -8.75
C SER A 19 12.63 10.84 -8.82
N SER A 20 11.94 9.93 -8.12
CA SER A 20 10.48 9.88 -8.03
C SER A 20 9.98 10.94 -7.03
N PRO A 21 9.07 11.84 -7.41
CA PRO A 21 8.54 12.84 -6.49
C PRO A 21 7.80 12.24 -5.28
N ASP A 22 7.07 11.15 -5.49
CA ASP A 22 6.29 10.50 -4.43
C ASP A 22 7.23 9.79 -3.43
N ASP A 23 8.31 9.12 -3.89
CA ASP A 23 9.33 8.51 -3.02
C ASP A 23 10.12 9.56 -2.22
N VAL A 24 10.43 10.71 -2.86
CA VAL A 24 11.06 11.86 -2.18
C VAL A 24 10.14 12.41 -1.09
N LEU A 25 8.85 12.53 -1.37
CA LEU A 25 7.87 13.02 -0.39
C LEU A 25 7.79 12.10 0.83
N GLU A 26 7.64 10.78 0.62
CA GLU A 26 7.53 9.80 1.69
C GLU A 26 8.77 9.82 2.59
N ARG A 27 9.97 9.79 1.99
CA ARG A 27 11.23 9.92 2.72
C ARG A 27 11.30 11.21 3.53
N ASP A 28 10.94 12.35 2.93
CA ASP A 28 11.05 13.65 3.58
C ASP A 28 9.99 13.80 4.70
N ILE A 29 8.81 13.17 4.58
CA ILE A 29 7.85 13.03 5.69
C ILE A 29 8.49 12.25 6.84
N MET A 30 9.05 11.07 6.57
CA MET A 30 9.71 10.24 7.58
C MET A 30 10.85 11.00 8.29
N ASN A 31 11.73 11.64 7.52
CA ASN A 31 12.84 12.43 8.06
C ASN A 31 12.35 13.61 8.89
N SER A 32 11.22 14.21 8.53
CA SER A 32 10.65 15.35 9.25
C SER A 32 10.05 14.96 10.60
N LEU A 33 9.52 13.73 10.71
CA LEU A 33 8.89 13.20 11.92
C LEU A 33 9.87 12.50 12.87
N PHE A 34 10.94 11.90 12.31
CA PHE A 34 11.87 11.03 13.04
C PHE A 34 13.34 11.37 12.81
N PRO A 35 13.77 12.65 12.96
CA PRO A 35 15.13 13.08 12.60
C PRO A 35 16.24 12.47 13.45
N ASP A 36 15.97 12.04 14.67
CA ASP A 36 16.98 11.63 15.65
C ASP A 36 17.13 10.11 15.81
N ILE A 37 16.36 9.32 15.06
CA ILE A 37 16.33 7.87 15.17
C ILE A 37 16.52 7.20 13.79
N THR A 38 16.56 5.87 13.77
CA THR A 38 16.78 5.07 12.55
C THR A 38 15.84 5.43 11.40
N TYR A 39 14.60 5.81 11.67
CA TYR A 39 13.63 6.21 10.64
C TYR A 39 13.95 7.57 9.98
N GLY A 40 14.88 8.35 10.52
CA GLY A 40 15.47 9.50 9.85
C GLY A 40 16.49 9.15 8.76
N CYS A 41 16.80 7.86 8.57
CA CYS A 41 17.71 7.38 7.55
C CYS A 41 16.96 6.58 6.48
N GLU A 42 17.42 6.70 5.23
CA GLU A 42 16.89 5.87 4.13
C GLU A 42 17.40 4.44 4.24
N SER A 43 16.50 3.44 4.24
CA SER A 43 16.85 2.03 4.43
C SER A 43 17.70 1.45 3.30
N GLY A 44 17.47 1.89 2.06
CA GLY A 44 18.27 1.52 0.89
C GLY A 44 19.59 2.28 0.78
N GLY A 45 19.78 3.31 1.59
CA GLY A 45 20.93 4.20 1.61
C GLY A 45 20.77 5.43 0.71
N ASP A 46 21.19 6.58 1.23
CA ASP A 46 21.23 7.82 0.45
C ASP A 46 22.38 7.75 -0.57
N PRO A 47 22.12 7.96 -1.89
CA PRO A 47 23.15 7.90 -2.91
C PRO A 47 24.30 8.92 -2.71
N ASP A 48 24.06 10.01 -2.00
CA ASP A 48 25.13 10.96 -1.65
C ASP A 48 26.06 10.42 -0.54
N ASN A 49 25.57 9.49 0.29
CA ASN A 49 26.31 8.91 1.42
C ASN A 49 26.87 7.51 1.13
N ILE A 50 26.22 6.71 0.27
CA ILE A 50 26.70 5.34 -0.07
C ILE A 50 28.18 5.30 -0.43
N PRO A 51 28.72 6.21 -1.29
CA PRO A 51 30.12 6.17 -1.66
C PRO A 51 31.11 6.57 -0.54
N GLU A 52 30.63 7.12 0.56
CA GLU A 52 31.47 7.52 1.70
C GLU A 52 31.77 6.35 2.66
N LEU A 53 31.03 5.24 2.55
CA LEU A 53 31.22 4.05 3.37
C LEU A 53 32.53 3.36 3.00
N SER A 54 33.34 3.06 4.01
CA SER A 54 34.49 2.19 3.82
C SER A 54 34.11 0.70 3.79
N TYR A 55 34.95 -0.12 3.20
CA TYR A 55 34.75 -1.57 3.18
C TYR A 55 34.77 -2.17 4.59
N GLU A 56 35.58 -1.62 5.47
CA GLU A 56 35.71 -2.03 6.87
C GLU A 56 34.41 -1.74 7.65
N GLU A 57 33.82 -0.55 7.49
CA GLU A 57 32.53 -0.18 8.08
C GLU A 57 31.40 -1.08 7.57
N PHE A 58 31.36 -1.34 6.28
CA PHE A 58 30.37 -2.26 5.68
C PHE A 58 30.47 -3.67 6.28
N LEU A 59 31.67 -4.23 6.40
CA LEU A 59 31.89 -5.54 7.01
C LEU A 59 31.55 -5.56 8.49
N GLU A 60 31.88 -4.49 9.22
CA GLU A 60 31.61 -4.40 10.66
C GLU A 60 30.11 -4.30 10.93
N PHE A 61 29.36 -3.53 10.12
CA PHE A 61 27.91 -3.49 10.19
C PHE A 61 27.32 -4.89 10.02
N HIS A 62 27.77 -5.62 8.99
CA HIS A 62 27.31 -6.98 8.76
C HIS A 62 27.63 -7.92 9.92
N ARG A 63 28.84 -7.88 10.47
CA ARG A 63 29.24 -8.72 11.62
C ARG A 63 28.44 -8.40 12.87
N THR A 64 28.08 -7.13 13.08
CA THR A 64 27.38 -6.68 14.28
C THR A 64 25.92 -7.08 14.25
N TYR A 65 25.23 -6.86 13.12
CA TYR A 65 23.77 -6.96 13.08
C TYR A 65 23.24 -8.23 12.42
N TYR A 66 24.00 -8.90 11.55
CA TYR A 66 23.58 -10.11 10.85
C TYR A 66 23.94 -11.39 11.64
N HIS A 67 23.46 -11.44 12.87
CA HIS A 67 23.63 -12.61 13.73
C HIS A 67 22.27 -13.28 13.97
N PRO A 68 22.18 -14.65 14.09
CA PRO A 68 20.89 -15.34 14.32
C PRO A 68 20.12 -14.84 15.53
N SER A 69 20.84 -14.39 16.60
CA SER A 69 20.21 -13.80 17.78
C SER A 69 19.52 -12.45 17.51
N ASN A 70 19.75 -11.84 16.34
CA ASN A 70 19.14 -10.60 15.89
C ASN A 70 18.28 -10.85 14.65
N SER A 71 17.56 -11.98 14.60
CA SER A 71 16.72 -12.34 13.46
C SER A 71 15.43 -12.98 13.91
N TYR A 72 14.38 -12.77 13.11
CA TYR A 72 13.10 -13.45 13.25
C TYR A 72 12.96 -14.47 12.13
N ILE A 73 12.50 -15.67 12.45
CA ILE A 73 12.28 -16.75 11.49
C ILE A 73 10.79 -17.01 11.39
N TYR A 74 10.22 -16.70 10.23
CA TYR A 74 8.82 -16.91 9.94
C TYR A 74 8.63 -18.02 8.92
N LEU A 75 7.76 -18.99 9.25
CA LEU A 75 7.42 -20.13 8.39
C LEU A 75 5.90 -20.16 8.19
N TYR A 76 5.47 -20.19 6.95
CA TYR A 76 4.04 -20.25 6.60
C TYR A 76 3.79 -21.33 5.53
N GLY A 77 2.75 -22.14 5.74
CA GLY A 77 2.29 -23.13 4.76
C GLY A 77 2.05 -24.50 5.37
N ASN A 78 1.52 -25.41 4.55
CA ASN A 78 1.30 -26.79 4.93
C ASN A 78 2.60 -27.61 4.76
N MET A 79 3.40 -27.66 5.81
CA MET A 79 4.72 -28.34 5.82
C MET A 79 4.90 -29.15 7.09
N ASP A 80 5.83 -30.12 7.08
CA ASP A 80 6.32 -30.76 8.31
C ASP A 80 7.17 -29.75 9.09
N MET A 81 6.55 -29.08 10.04
CA MET A 81 7.19 -28.03 10.85
C MET A 81 8.36 -28.58 11.66
N ALA A 82 8.23 -29.79 12.24
CA ALA A 82 9.30 -30.39 13.02
C ALA A 82 10.56 -30.64 12.16
N ALA A 83 10.38 -31.17 10.96
CA ALA A 83 11.48 -31.39 10.02
C ALA A 83 12.14 -30.06 9.59
N LYS A 84 11.36 -28.96 9.42
CA LYS A 84 11.91 -27.65 9.07
C LYS A 84 12.70 -27.02 10.21
N LEU A 85 12.18 -27.09 11.43
CA LEU A 85 12.88 -26.59 12.61
C LEU A 85 14.18 -27.37 12.88
N ASP A 86 14.16 -28.72 12.77
CA ASP A 86 15.36 -29.56 12.88
C ASP A 86 16.40 -29.22 11.80
N PHE A 87 15.96 -28.96 10.57
CA PHE A 87 16.84 -28.55 9.48
C PHE A 87 17.52 -27.19 9.77
N ILE A 88 16.73 -26.19 10.19
CA ILE A 88 17.23 -24.85 10.51
C ILE A 88 18.22 -24.91 11.68
N ASP A 89 17.87 -25.64 12.74
CA ASP A 89 18.74 -25.79 13.90
C ASP A 89 20.08 -26.44 13.53
N ARG A 90 20.07 -27.63 12.92
CA ARG A 90 21.28 -28.38 12.59
C ARG A 90 22.17 -27.73 11.55
N ASN A 91 21.60 -27.05 10.57
CA ASN A 91 22.37 -26.53 9.44
C ASN A 91 22.73 -25.05 9.60
N TYR A 92 22.15 -24.36 10.58
CA TYR A 92 22.38 -22.93 10.76
C TYR A 92 22.53 -22.55 12.24
N LEU A 93 21.49 -22.65 13.06
CA LEU A 93 21.48 -22.09 14.40
C LEU A 93 22.52 -22.72 15.34
N SER A 94 22.71 -24.06 15.25
CA SER A 94 23.67 -24.79 16.09
C SER A 94 25.15 -24.39 15.88
N ALA A 95 25.45 -23.61 14.84
CA ALA A 95 26.81 -23.10 14.60
C ALA A 95 27.10 -21.79 15.37
N PHE A 96 26.11 -21.23 16.06
CA PHE A 96 26.22 -19.94 16.75
C PHE A 96 25.87 -20.06 18.22
N ASP A 97 26.62 -19.35 19.06
CA ASP A 97 26.24 -19.11 20.45
C ASP A 97 25.31 -17.90 20.55
N SER A 98 24.48 -17.83 21.58
CA SER A 98 23.60 -16.68 21.83
C SER A 98 24.43 -15.41 22.05
N LEU A 99 24.07 -14.34 21.35
CA LEU A 99 24.71 -13.03 21.41
C LEU A 99 23.65 -11.94 21.64
N TYR A 100 23.93 -11.02 22.55
CA TYR A 100 23.15 -9.78 22.65
C TYR A 100 23.59 -8.80 21.55
N VAL A 101 22.63 -8.34 20.76
CA VAL A 101 22.84 -7.31 19.74
C VAL A 101 21.96 -6.11 20.11
N ASP A 102 22.57 -4.94 20.27
CA ASP A 102 21.85 -3.67 20.50
C ASP A 102 21.29 -3.15 19.18
N SER A 103 20.12 -3.64 18.82
CA SER A 103 19.40 -3.28 17.59
C SER A 103 18.03 -2.64 17.87
N GLU A 104 17.74 -2.27 19.11
CA GLU A 104 16.47 -1.67 19.46
C GLU A 104 16.25 -0.33 18.75
N ILE A 105 15.14 -0.23 18.01
CA ILE A 105 14.68 1.03 17.43
C ILE A 105 14.05 1.85 18.56
N ARG A 106 14.67 2.99 18.88
CA ARG A 106 14.19 3.90 19.91
C ARG A 106 13.03 4.74 19.39
N GLU A 107 12.23 5.27 20.32
CA GLU A 107 11.18 6.22 19.97
C GLU A 107 11.77 7.63 19.84
N GLN A 108 11.34 8.33 18.78
CA GLN A 108 11.56 9.77 18.62
C GLN A 108 10.87 10.50 19.77
N GLN A 109 11.58 11.39 20.44
CA GLN A 109 11.00 12.21 21.47
C GLN A 109 10.01 13.21 20.86
N PRO A 110 8.86 13.44 21.51
CA PRO A 110 7.88 14.41 21.02
C PRO A 110 8.50 15.80 20.85
N PHE A 111 8.06 16.50 19.81
CA PHE A 111 8.49 17.88 19.55
C PHE A 111 7.75 18.86 20.48
N ASP A 112 8.38 19.99 20.78
CA ASP A 112 7.72 21.11 21.49
C ASP A 112 6.71 21.85 20.60
N LYS A 113 6.89 21.78 19.29
CA LYS A 113 6.02 22.36 18.25
C LYS A 113 6.20 21.62 16.92
N MET A 114 5.17 21.67 16.09
CA MET A 114 5.25 21.15 14.71
C MET A 114 6.44 21.75 13.95
N HIS A 115 7.14 20.91 13.23
CA HIS A 115 8.19 21.34 12.31
C HIS A 115 7.58 21.94 11.04
N ASP A 116 8.21 22.96 10.50
CA ASP A 116 7.84 23.59 9.22
C ASP A 116 9.06 23.50 8.30
N LEU A 117 8.97 22.70 7.25
CA LEU A 117 10.08 22.34 6.39
C LEU A 117 9.77 22.64 4.92
N VAL A 118 10.79 23.04 4.19
CA VAL A 118 10.72 23.26 2.74
C VAL A 118 11.86 22.49 2.09
N MET A 119 11.49 21.59 1.17
CA MET A 119 12.40 20.70 0.45
C MET A 119 12.19 20.85 -1.06
N GLU A 120 13.08 20.26 -1.85
CA GLU A 120 13.03 20.32 -3.31
C GLU A 120 13.09 18.92 -3.93
N TYR A 121 12.36 18.70 -5.01
CA TYR A 121 12.48 17.51 -5.84
C TYR A 121 12.78 17.86 -7.31
N PRO A 122 13.47 17.00 -8.06
CA PRO A 122 13.83 17.28 -9.44
C PRO A 122 12.63 17.16 -10.38
N VAL A 123 12.52 18.13 -11.31
CA VAL A 123 11.59 18.06 -12.44
C VAL A 123 12.33 18.29 -13.75
N ALA A 124 11.75 17.82 -14.86
CA ALA A 124 12.31 18.05 -16.18
C ALA A 124 12.24 19.54 -16.58
N GLU A 125 13.15 19.98 -17.45
CA GLU A 125 13.18 21.38 -17.94
C GLU A 125 11.88 21.81 -18.64
N SER A 126 11.14 20.85 -19.20
CA SER A 126 9.85 21.08 -19.86
C SER A 126 8.66 21.15 -18.92
N GLU A 127 8.79 20.70 -17.68
CA GLU A 127 7.72 20.67 -16.69
C GLU A 127 7.54 22.03 -16.02
N SER A 128 6.31 22.35 -15.63
CA SER A 128 6.01 23.57 -14.89
C SER A 128 6.39 23.41 -13.42
N GLU A 129 6.97 24.45 -12.84
CA GLU A 129 7.13 24.56 -11.38
C GLU A 129 5.90 25.19 -10.72
N GLU A 130 5.02 25.80 -11.50
CA GLU A 130 3.81 26.46 -11.03
C GLU A 130 2.71 25.45 -10.72
N ASN A 131 2.13 25.49 -9.53
CA ASN A 131 1.11 24.56 -9.05
C ASN A 131 1.54 23.08 -9.17
N ASN A 132 2.79 22.79 -8.86
CA ASN A 132 3.36 21.45 -8.91
C ASN A 132 4.07 21.06 -7.62
N SER A 133 3.83 21.79 -6.53
CA SER A 133 4.34 21.45 -5.21
C SER A 133 3.44 20.44 -4.52
N TYR A 134 4.01 19.76 -3.52
CA TYR A 134 3.27 18.96 -2.56
C TYR A 134 3.24 19.70 -1.22
N LEU A 135 2.09 19.70 -0.57
CA LEU A 135 1.93 20.15 0.81
C LEU A 135 1.51 18.93 1.64
N ALA A 136 2.28 18.60 2.66
CA ALA A 136 1.96 17.49 3.56
C ALA A 136 1.81 17.99 4.99
N TYR A 137 0.78 17.51 5.68
CA TYR A 137 0.53 17.69 7.11
C TYR A 137 0.58 16.31 7.75
N SER A 138 1.59 16.05 8.57
CA SER A 138 1.86 14.73 9.13
C SER A 138 2.01 14.80 10.63
N VAL A 139 1.43 13.83 11.37
CA VAL A 139 1.47 13.78 12.82
C VAL A 139 1.69 12.37 13.34
N VAL A 140 2.55 12.22 14.34
CA VAL A 140 2.80 10.94 15.00
C VAL A 140 1.66 10.61 15.97
N THR A 141 1.11 9.40 15.88
CA THR A 141 -0.11 9.01 16.62
C THR A 141 0.12 8.00 17.74
N GLY A 142 1.37 7.59 17.95
CA GLY A 142 1.74 6.65 19.01
C GLY A 142 2.55 5.48 18.48
N THR A 143 2.22 4.24 18.85
CA THR A 143 2.99 3.05 18.46
C THR A 143 2.12 1.97 17.86
N ALA A 144 2.71 1.13 17.00
CA ALA A 144 2.07 -0.01 16.34
C ALA A 144 1.54 -1.09 17.32
N MET A 145 2.03 -1.12 18.56
CA MET A 145 1.58 -2.06 19.58
C MET A 145 0.14 -1.80 20.08
N ASP A 146 -0.42 -0.61 19.86
CA ASP A 146 -1.82 -0.29 20.19
C ASP A 146 -2.74 -0.59 18.99
N THR A 147 -3.03 -1.87 18.77
CA THR A 147 -3.83 -2.33 17.62
C THR A 147 -5.23 -1.72 17.57
N LEU A 148 -5.83 -1.40 18.72
CA LEU A 148 -7.15 -0.74 18.76
C LEU A 148 -7.07 0.67 18.16
N LYS A 149 -6.03 1.42 18.53
CA LYS A 149 -5.80 2.77 18.01
C LYS A 149 -5.37 2.74 16.55
N CYS A 150 -4.46 1.83 16.16
CA CYS A 150 -4.03 1.68 14.77
C CYS A 150 -5.23 1.41 13.86
N THR A 151 -6.03 0.37 14.14
CA THR A 151 -7.23 0.07 13.36
C THR A 151 -8.24 1.24 13.35
N ALA A 152 -8.33 2.01 14.46
CA ALA A 152 -9.19 3.18 14.48
C ALA A 152 -8.69 4.31 13.56
N PHE A 153 -7.38 4.50 13.44
CA PHE A 153 -6.80 5.48 12.52
C PHE A 153 -6.94 5.06 11.05
N ASP A 154 -6.85 3.77 10.72
CA ASP A 154 -7.21 3.27 9.38
C ASP A 154 -8.66 3.61 9.02
N ILE A 155 -9.57 3.42 9.99
CA ILE A 155 -10.98 3.77 9.80
C ILE A 155 -11.16 5.29 9.65
N LEU A 156 -10.40 6.10 10.40
CA LEU A 156 -10.40 7.55 10.29
C LEU A 156 -9.85 8.02 8.94
N ASP A 157 -8.77 7.44 8.45
CA ASP A 157 -8.28 7.72 7.08
C ASP A 157 -9.37 7.46 6.05
N TYR A 158 -9.98 6.28 6.11
CA TYR A 158 -11.07 5.94 5.21
C TYR A 158 -12.23 6.97 5.27
N ALA A 159 -12.67 7.34 6.46
CA ALA A 159 -13.82 8.23 6.66
C ALA A 159 -13.52 9.70 6.31
N LEU A 160 -12.29 10.16 6.53
CA LEU A 160 -11.90 11.57 6.37
C LEU A 160 -11.32 11.89 4.99
N LEU A 161 -10.70 10.90 4.30
CA LEU A 161 -9.92 11.12 3.07
C LEU A 161 -10.29 10.20 1.92
N SER A 162 -10.63 8.91 2.16
CA SER A 162 -10.68 7.92 1.09
C SER A 162 -12.06 7.77 0.43
N THR A 163 -13.16 8.13 1.10
CA THR A 163 -14.51 8.00 0.54
C THR A 163 -14.86 9.14 -0.43
N PRO A 164 -15.75 8.89 -1.42
CA PRO A 164 -16.30 9.98 -2.20
C PRO A 164 -17.03 11.00 -1.30
N GLY A 165 -16.58 12.26 -1.34
CA GLY A 165 -17.13 13.30 -0.47
C GLY A 165 -16.57 13.33 0.95
N ALA A 166 -15.50 12.59 1.24
CA ALA A 166 -14.77 12.64 2.49
C ALA A 166 -14.41 14.08 2.87
N PRO A 167 -14.63 14.50 4.14
CA PRO A 167 -14.66 15.91 4.51
C PRO A 167 -13.33 16.64 4.29
N LEU A 168 -12.20 16.03 4.59
CA LEU A 168 -10.88 16.64 4.36
C LEU A 168 -10.57 16.76 2.86
N LYS A 169 -10.71 15.67 2.12
CA LYS A 169 -10.49 15.65 0.67
C LYS A 169 -11.37 16.67 -0.03
N LYS A 170 -12.67 16.65 0.28
CA LYS A 170 -13.63 17.57 -0.33
C LYS A 170 -13.31 19.04 0.00
N ALA A 171 -13.04 19.38 1.25
CA ALA A 171 -12.79 20.76 1.65
C ALA A 171 -11.54 21.35 0.98
N LEU A 172 -10.47 20.56 0.87
CA LEU A 172 -9.23 20.97 0.23
C LEU A 172 -9.39 21.12 -1.30
N LEU A 173 -10.07 20.17 -1.96
CA LEU A 173 -10.34 20.25 -3.40
C LEU A 173 -11.30 21.38 -3.74
N ASP A 174 -12.38 21.59 -2.98
CA ASP A 174 -13.33 22.70 -3.16
C ASP A 174 -12.64 24.07 -2.99
N ALA A 175 -11.64 24.15 -2.11
CA ALA A 175 -10.80 25.35 -1.97
C ALA A 175 -9.74 25.47 -3.08
N GLY A 176 -9.53 24.47 -3.93
CA GLY A 176 -8.50 24.46 -4.98
C GLY A 176 -7.09 24.42 -4.43
N ILE A 177 -6.85 23.74 -3.30
CA ILE A 177 -5.50 23.67 -2.67
C ILE A 177 -4.54 22.77 -3.46
N GLY A 178 -5.03 21.79 -4.15
CA GLY A 178 -4.24 20.91 -5.01
C GLY A 178 -5.07 20.38 -6.16
N SER A 179 -4.44 19.70 -7.08
CA SER A 179 -5.11 18.94 -8.14
C SER A 179 -5.62 17.59 -7.67
N ASP A 180 -4.98 17.03 -6.64
CA ASP A 180 -5.43 15.84 -5.91
C ASP A 180 -5.10 15.98 -4.42
N VAL A 181 -5.89 15.28 -3.59
CA VAL A 181 -5.72 15.22 -2.13
C VAL A 181 -5.88 13.77 -1.71
N TYR A 182 -4.92 13.29 -0.94
CA TYR A 182 -4.92 11.95 -0.36
C TYR A 182 -4.26 11.98 1.02
N GLY A 183 -4.28 10.89 1.71
CA GLY A 183 -3.56 10.70 2.96
C GLY A 183 -3.35 9.23 3.20
N SER A 184 -2.63 8.93 4.25
CA SER A 184 -2.39 7.57 4.71
C SER A 184 -2.26 7.50 6.23
N TYR A 185 -2.41 6.31 6.73
CA TYR A 185 -2.01 5.95 8.07
C TYR A 185 -0.91 4.90 7.99
N GLU A 186 0.28 5.23 8.51
CA GLU A 186 1.43 4.33 8.50
C GLU A 186 1.58 3.67 9.87
N ASP A 187 1.34 2.37 9.93
CA ASP A 187 1.43 1.55 11.14
C ASP A 187 2.44 0.38 11.04
N GLY A 188 3.13 0.25 9.92
CA GLY A 188 4.20 -0.72 9.69
C GLY A 188 5.53 -0.38 10.36
N ILE A 189 5.58 0.67 11.17
CA ILE A 189 6.76 1.12 11.91
C ILE A 189 6.46 1.30 13.39
N ARG A 190 7.52 1.37 14.24
CA ARG A 190 7.33 1.44 15.69
C ARG A 190 6.43 2.59 16.14
N GLN A 191 6.68 3.81 15.67
CA GLN A 191 5.83 4.97 15.92
C GLN A 191 5.01 5.30 14.68
N THR A 192 3.72 5.14 14.80
CA THR A 192 2.75 5.32 13.72
C THR A 192 2.48 6.80 13.44
N TYR A 193 2.12 7.13 12.21
CA TYR A 193 1.75 8.50 11.87
C TYR A 193 0.58 8.56 10.87
N PHE A 194 -0.11 9.69 10.89
CA PHE A 194 -1.20 10.02 9.97
C PHE A 194 -0.78 11.20 9.12
N ASP A 195 -1.03 11.16 7.82
CA ASP A 195 -0.75 12.27 6.93
C ASP A 195 -1.96 12.72 6.09
N VAL A 196 -1.88 13.96 5.62
CA VAL A 196 -2.76 14.57 4.61
C VAL A 196 -1.86 15.27 3.59
N VAL A 197 -1.98 14.88 2.34
CA VAL A 197 -1.16 15.40 1.23
C VAL A 197 -2.03 16.08 0.19
N ALA A 198 -1.65 17.29 -0.21
CA ALA A 198 -2.18 17.97 -1.40
C ALA A 198 -1.09 17.98 -2.49
N LYS A 199 -1.36 17.32 -3.61
CA LYS A 199 -0.50 17.22 -4.79
C LYS A 199 -0.88 18.27 -5.82
N GLY A 200 0.10 18.83 -6.52
CA GLY A 200 -0.15 19.88 -7.52
C GLY A 200 -0.64 21.19 -6.88
N ALA A 201 -0.08 21.55 -5.75
CA ALA A 201 -0.46 22.70 -4.95
C ALA A 201 0.43 23.94 -5.24
N ASP A 202 -0.10 25.13 -4.92
CA ASP A 202 0.68 26.36 -4.81
C ASP A 202 1.33 26.43 -3.42
N PRO A 203 2.66 26.48 -3.30
CA PRO A 203 3.35 26.54 -2.00
C PRO A 203 2.99 27.79 -1.20
N GLY A 204 2.57 28.88 -1.85
CA GLY A 204 2.07 30.10 -1.21
C GLY A 204 0.76 29.92 -0.44
N ARG A 205 0.06 28.82 -0.63
CA ARG A 205 -1.19 28.50 0.06
C ARG A 205 -1.03 27.51 1.23
N LYS A 206 0.19 27.28 1.69
CA LYS A 206 0.50 26.38 2.82
C LYS A 206 -0.33 26.70 4.08
N GLU A 207 -0.39 27.97 4.46
CA GLU A 207 -1.13 28.41 5.65
C GLU A 207 -2.64 28.12 5.53
N GLU A 208 -3.19 28.30 4.33
CA GLU A 208 -4.59 28.00 4.05
C GLU A 208 -4.85 26.48 4.09
N PHE A 209 -3.95 25.67 3.53
CA PHE A 209 -3.98 24.20 3.62
C PHE A 209 -4.08 23.74 5.07
N VAL A 210 -3.18 24.18 5.93
CA VAL A 210 -3.19 23.84 7.37
C VAL A 210 -4.46 24.33 8.06
N SER A 211 -4.91 25.56 7.74
CA SER A 211 -6.12 26.15 8.32
C SER A 211 -7.37 25.35 7.98
N ILE A 212 -7.51 24.90 6.73
CA ILE A 212 -8.62 24.06 6.27
C ILE A 212 -8.62 22.72 7.00
N ILE A 213 -7.46 22.03 7.08
CA ILE A 213 -7.34 20.77 7.80
C ILE A 213 -7.80 20.94 9.25
N ARG A 214 -7.20 21.88 9.97
CA ARG A 214 -7.54 22.12 11.37
C ARG A 214 -9.01 22.48 11.57
N LYS A 215 -9.56 23.28 10.68
CA LYS A 215 -10.99 23.63 10.73
C LYS A 215 -11.88 22.42 10.55
N VAL A 216 -11.64 21.60 9.51
CA VAL A 216 -12.43 20.39 9.24
C VAL A 216 -12.34 19.41 10.41
N LEU A 217 -11.14 19.19 10.95
CA LEU A 217 -10.95 18.32 12.11
C LEU A 217 -11.67 18.86 13.35
N THR A 218 -11.61 20.17 13.61
CA THR A 218 -12.34 20.81 14.72
C THR A 218 -13.85 20.67 14.53
N ASP A 219 -14.35 20.98 13.34
CA ASP A 219 -15.78 20.85 13.01
C ASP A 219 -16.24 19.38 13.19
N THR A 220 -15.38 18.42 12.85
CA THR A 220 -15.64 16.98 13.02
C THR A 220 -15.72 16.58 14.50
N VAL A 221 -14.82 17.10 15.33
CA VAL A 221 -14.86 16.85 16.79
C VAL A 221 -16.10 17.46 17.44
N GLU A 222 -16.47 18.71 17.05
CA GLU A 222 -17.60 19.42 17.64
C GLU A 222 -18.96 18.86 17.21
N ASN A 223 -19.10 18.40 15.97
CA ASN A 223 -20.37 17.95 15.39
C ASN A 223 -20.51 16.42 15.28
N GLY A 224 -19.45 15.67 15.55
CA GLY A 224 -19.34 14.24 15.36
C GLY A 224 -19.01 13.83 13.93
N ILE A 225 -18.42 12.64 13.78
CA ILE A 225 -18.18 12.01 12.48
C ILE A 225 -19.51 11.49 11.93
N ASP A 226 -19.72 11.56 10.62
CA ASP A 226 -20.89 10.92 9.99
C ASP A 226 -20.97 9.43 10.39
N PRO A 227 -22.00 9.02 11.13
CA PRO A 227 -22.13 7.63 11.60
C PRO A 227 -22.14 6.60 10.47
N LYS A 228 -22.63 6.97 9.28
CA LYS A 228 -22.64 6.08 8.11
C LYS A 228 -21.24 5.93 7.53
N ALA A 229 -20.47 7.00 7.43
CA ALA A 229 -19.09 6.94 6.97
C ALA A 229 -18.23 6.08 7.91
N LEU A 230 -18.41 6.24 9.22
CA LEU A 230 -17.71 5.45 10.23
C LEU A 230 -18.11 3.96 10.18
N GLU A 231 -19.40 3.66 10.02
CA GLU A 231 -19.88 2.29 9.85
C GLU A 231 -19.34 1.65 8.56
N ALA A 232 -19.29 2.41 7.47
CA ALA A 232 -18.70 1.96 6.21
C ALA A 232 -17.21 1.67 6.36
N GLY A 233 -16.46 2.52 7.05
CA GLY A 233 -15.03 2.31 7.33
C GLY A 233 -14.78 1.04 8.14
N ILE A 234 -15.51 0.84 9.24
CA ILE A 234 -15.40 -0.37 10.06
C ILE A 234 -15.72 -1.62 9.22
N ASN A 235 -16.83 -1.59 8.45
CA ASN A 235 -17.22 -2.72 7.61
C ASN A 235 -16.17 -3.00 6.53
N TYR A 236 -15.63 -1.97 5.89
CA TYR A 236 -14.62 -2.10 4.83
C TYR A 236 -13.33 -2.75 5.36
N MET A 237 -12.81 -2.26 6.49
CA MET A 237 -11.60 -2.80 7.09
C MET A 237 -11.79 -4.23 7.60
N GLU A 238 -12.90 -4.50 8.33
CA GLU A 238 -13.22 -5.87 8.78
C GLU A 238 -13.40 -6.83 7.59
N PHE A 239 -14.03 -6.36 6.52
CA PHE A 239 -14.23 -7.18 5.34
C PHE A 239 -12.90 -7.55 4.69
N ARG A 240 -12.03 -6.57 4.44
CA ARG A 240 -10.67 -6.81 3.91
C ARG A 240 -9.87 -7.78 4.79
N TYR A 241 -9.90 -7.57 6.09
CA TYR A 241 -9.22 -8.45 7.04
C TYR A 241 -9.72 -9.91 6.95
N ARG A 242 -11.04 -10.12 6.90
CA ARG A 242 -11.64 -11.47 6.81
C ARG A 242 -11.40 -12.12 5.45
N GLU A 243 -11.53 -11.37 4.39
CA GLU A 243 -11.33 -11.87 3.02
C GLU A 243 -9.87 -12.25 2.79
N ALA A 244 -8.96 -11.42 3.28
CA ALA A 244 -7.52 -11.59 3.11
C ALA A 244 -7.16 -11.90 1.65
N ASP A 245 -7.75 -11.13 0.73
CA ASP A 245 -7.43 -11.13 -0.69
C ASP A 245 -6.32 -10.12 -0.95
N PHE A 246 -5.12 -10.61 -1.12
CA PHE A 246 -3.92 -9.80 -1.36
C PHE A 246 -3.54 -9.76 -2.84
N SER A 247 -4.51 -10.02 -3.72
CA SER A 247 -4.31 -10.00 -5.18
C SER A 247 -3.18 -10.95 -5.62
N SER A 248 -2.09 -10.44 -6.18
CA SER A 248 -0.95 -11.23 -6.67
C SER A 248 0.06 -11.63 -5.59
N TYR A 249 -0.03 -11.04 -4.38
CA TYR A 249 0.92 -11.34 -3.31
C TYR A 249 0.59 -12.66 -2.60
N PRO A 250 1.60 -13.49 -2.30
CA PRO A 250 1.39 -14.70 -1.50
C PRO A 250 0.83 -14.34 -0.11
N LYS A 251 -0.26 -15.00 0.28
CA LYS A 251 -0.93 -14.77 1.57
C LYS A 251 0.02 -14.87 2.78
N GLY A 252 0.93 -15.83 2.75
CA GLY A 252 1.92 -16.01 3.80
C GLY A 252 2.91 -14.86 3.90
N LEU A 253 3.25 -14.21 2.77
CA LEU A 253 4.12 -13.04 2.78
C LEU A 253 3.43 -11.88 3.52
N ILE A 254 2.20 -11.55 3.15
CA ILE A 254 1.48 -10.43 3.77
C ILE A 254 1.28 -10.69 5.27
N TYR A 255 0.81 -11.87 5.66
CA TYR A 255 0.70 -12.20 7.09
C TYR A 255 2.05 -12.15 7.83
N GLY A 256 3.16 -12.47 7.16
CA GLY A 256 4.48 -12.33 7.73
C GLY A 256 4.88 -10.88 7.97
N LEU A 257 4.57 -9.99 7.04
CA LEU A 257 4.78 -8.55 7.18
C LEU A 257 3.90 -7.97 8.30
N ASP A 258 2.58 -8.25 8.29
CA ASP A 258 1.66 -7.80 9.34
C ASP A 258 2.11 -8.27 10.75
N ILE A 259 2.65 -9.49 10.87
CA ILE A 259 3.20 -10.00 12.13
C ILE A 259 4.44 -9.20 12.54
N LEU A 260 5.34 -8.88 11.60
CA LEU A 260 6.56 -8.14 11.86
C LEU A 260 6.29 -6.69 12.30
N ASP A 261 5.24 -6.05 11.85
CA ASP A 261 4.84 -4.69 12.26
C ASP A 261 4.66 -4.54 13.78
N ASN A 262 4.44 -5.65 14.47
CA ASN A 262 4.36 -5.68 15.93
C ASN A 262 5.50 -6.49 16.56
N TRP A 263 5.82 -7.67 16.03
CA TRP A 263 6.79 -8.60 16.60
C TRP A 263 8.21 -8.01 16.72
N LEU A 264 8.60 -7.15 15.80
CA LEU A 264 9.89 -6.45 15.86
C LEU A 264 10.07 -5.60 17.12
N TYR A 265 8.98 -5.23 17.80
CA TYR A 265 8.96 -4.32 18.94
C TYR A 265 8.38 -4.95 20.21
N ASP A 266 7.64 -6.05 20.10
CA ASP A 266 6.98 -6.75 21.20
C ASP A 266 7.00 -8.27 21.00
N ASP A 267 8.00 -8.92 21.60
CA ASP A 267 8.15 -10.38 21.54
C ASP A 267 7.04 -11.15 22.25
N GLU A 268 6.29 -10.52 23.17
CA GLU A 268 5.23 -11.18 23.93
C GLU A 268 3.93 -11.31 23.12
N HIS A 269 3.70 -10.42 22.15
CA HIS A 269 2.46 -10.37 21.37
C HIS A 269 2.69 -10.41 19.84
N PRO A 270 3.43 -11.39 19.31
CA PRO A 270 3.84 -11.40 17.88
C PRO A 270 2.67 -11.47 16.89
N PHE A 271 1.49 -11.92 17.32
CA PHE A 271 0.32 -12.12 16.46
C PHE A 271 -0.76 -11.04 16.64
N ALA A 272 -0.47 -9.93 17.31
CA ALA A 272 -1.47 -8.92 17.62
C ALA A 272 -2.14 -8.35 16.34
N GLN A 273 -1.37 -8.06 15.30
CA GLN A 273 -1.87 -7.51 14.04
C GLN A 273 -2.66 -8.50 13.17
N VAL A 274 -2.57 -9.80 13.45
CA VAL A 274 -3.36 -10.83 12.75
C VAL A 274 -4.50 -11.41 13.61
N GLN A 275 -4.84 -10.74 14.72
CA GLN A 275 -5.93 -11.13 15.63
C GLN A 275 -6.93 -9.98 15.86
N LEU A 276 -7.35 -9.30 14.78
CA LEU A 276 -8.11 -8.04 14.85
C LEU A 276 -9.64 -8.21 15.02
N ILE A 277 -10.21 -9.42 14.99
CA ILE A 277 -11.67 -9.59 15.16
C ILE A 277 -12.19 -8.96 16.47
N PRO A 278 -11.56 -9.19 17.64
CA PRO A 278 -12.00 -8.54 18.88
C PRO A 278 -11.83 -7.01 18.84
N VAL A 279 -10.85 -6.51 18.06
CA VAL A 279 -10.62 -5.08 17.86
C VAL A 279 -11.78 -4.46 17.09
N PHE A 280 -12.20 -5.07 15.97
CA PHE A 280 -13.38 -4.62 15.21
C PHE A 280 -14.66 -4.64 16.06
N ASP A 281 -14.87 -5.69 16.84
CA ASP A 281 -16.04 -5.77 17.73
C ASP A 281 -16.00 -4.65 18.76
N LYS A 282 -14.83 -4.34 19.31
CA LYS A 282 -14.66 -3.22 20.25
C LYS A 282 -14.90 -1.86 19.59
N LEU A 283 -14.42 -1.64 18.38
CA LEU A 283 -14.64 -0.39 17.63
C LEU A 283 -16.12 -0.18 17.28
N LYS A 284 -16.87 -1.26 16.97
CA LYS A 284 -18.33 -1.19 16.78
C LYS A 284 -19.06 -0.73 18.06
N GLU A 285 -18.58 -1.12 19.25
CA GLU A 285 -19.11 -0.63 20.52
C GLU A 285 -18.76 0.85 20.75
N LEU A 286 -17.54 1.26 20.41
CA LEU A 286 -17.00 2.59 20.68
C LEU A 286 -17.47 3.67 19.69
N LYS A 287 -17.94 3.28 18.50
CA LYS A 287 -18.27 4.22 17.40
C LYS A 287 -19.27 5.34 17.76
N ASN A 288 -20.13 5.12 18.77
CA ASN A 288 -21.12 6.12 19.22
C ASN A 288 -20.78 6.71 20.60
N GLN A 289 -19.55 6.56 21.08
CA GLN A 289 -19.11 6.99 22.41
C GLN A 289 -18.11 8.14 22.38
N GLY A 290 -17.89 8.77 21.22
CA GLY A 290 -16.94 9.86 21.07
C GLY A 290 -15.47 9.41 21.00
N TYR A 291 -15.21 8.13 20.86
CA TYR A 291 -13.84 7.58 20.83
C TYR A 291 -13.02 8.10 19.66
N PHE A 292 -13.60 8.12 18.47
CA PHE A 292 -12.93 8.58 17.25
C PHE A 292 -12.69 10.09 17.27
N GLU A 293 -13.64 10.87 17.81
CA GLU A 293 -13.51 12.30 18.03
C GLU A 293 -12.39 12.61 19.04
N ASP A 294 -12.26 11.81 20.13
CA ASP A 294 -11.17 11.93 21.09
C ASP A 294 -9.80 11.65 20.45
N LEU A 295 -9.71 10.66 19.55
CA LEU A 295 -8.48 10.42 18.79
C LEU A 295 -8.10 11.61 17.89
N ILE A 296 -9.06 12.19 17.17
CA ILE A 296 -8.83 13.38 16.34
C ILE A 296 -8.34 14.55 17.23
N GLN A 297 -9.03 14.81 18.34
CA GLN A 297 -8.66 15.92 19.24
C GLN A 297 -7.24 15.75 19.77
N ARG A 298 -6.93 14.58 20.33
CA ARG A 298 -5.67 14.33 21.01
C ARG A 298 -4.48 14.25 20.06
N TYR A 299 -4.64 13.54 18.94
CA TYR A 299 -3.51 13.20 18.09
C TYR A 299 -3.40 14.07 16.85
N LEU A 300 -4.50 14.56 16.28
CA LEU A 300 -4.45 15.36 15.05
C LEU A 300 -4.51 16.87 15.32
N LEU A 301 -5.12 17.31 16.43
CA LEU A 301 -5.28 18.73 16.77
C LEU A 301 -4.35 19.24 17.86
N ASP A 302 -4.22 18.52 18.97
CA ASP A 302 -3.49 18.97 20.16
C ASP A 302 -2.04 18.46 20.21
N ASN A 303 -1.66 17.57 19.31
CA ASN A 303 -0.35 16.95 19.29
C ASN A 303 0.68 17.84 18.58
N PRO A 304 1.78 18.25 19.25
CA PRO A 304 2.84 19.02 18.61
C PRO A 304 3.85 18.17 17.83
N HIS A 305 3.84 16.82 18.00
CA HIS A 305 4.75 15.93 17.30
C HIS A 305 4.27 15.69 15.88
N GLY A 306 4.60 16.61 15.00
CA GLY A 306 4.22 16.56 13.61
C GLY A 306 5.05 17.53 12.75
N SER A 307 4.75 17.54 11.48
CA SER A 307 5.40 18.41 10.50
C SER A 307 4.40 18.95 9.46
N VAL A 308 4.71 20.13 8.95
CA VAL A 308 4.16 20.67 7.73
C VAL A 308 5.31 20.74 6.72
N LEU A 309 5.25 19.91 5.70
CA LEU A 309 6.27 19.81 4.67
C LEU A 309 5.77 20.47 3.38
N THR A 310 6.59 21.35 2.80
CA THR A 310 6.42 21.86 1.45
C THR A 310 7.51 21.28 0.57
N LEU A 311 7.15 20.44 -0.39
CA LEU A 311 8.09 19.86 -1.34
C LEU A 311 7.91 20.55 -2.69
N ASN A 312 8.91 21.33 -3.10
CA ASN A 312 8.85 22.16 -4.30
C ASN A 312 9.51 21.49 -5.50
N PRO A 313 8.93 21.59 -6.70
CA PRO A 313 9.62 21.23 -7.93
C PRO A 313 10.82 22.15 -8.17
N SER A 314 11.93 21.60 -8.66
CA SER A 314 13.15 22.36 -8.93
C SER A 314 13.78 21.91 -10.24
N ARG A 315 13.66 22.77 -11.27
CA ARG A 315 14.31 22.56 -12.56
C ARG A 315 15.83 22.62 -12.40
N GLY A 316 16.51 21.78 -13.16
CA GLY A 316 17.97 21.72 -13.15
C GLY A 316 18.57 21.17 -11.85
N LEU A 317 17.78 20.70 -10.86
CA LEU A 317 18.30 20.12 -9.62
C LEU A 317 19.18 18.90 -9.92
N THR A 318 18.72 18.02 -10.80
CA THR A 318 19.51 16.84 -11.24
C THR A 318 20.83 17.28 -11.91
N ALA A 319 20.78 18.30 -12.77
CA ALA A 319 21.99 18.80 -13.43
C ALA A 319 22.97 19.46 -12.44
N ARG A 320 22.46 20.22 -11.45
CA ARG A 320 23.29 20.79 -10.38
C ARG A 320 23.96 19.72 -9.53
N LYS A 321 23.22 18.71 -9.11
CA LYS A 321 23.76 17.55 -8.36
C LYS A 321 24.79 16.78 -9.17
N ALA A 322 24.50 16.49 -10.45
CA ALA A 322 25.43 15.80 -11.35
C ALA A 322 26.72 16.61 -11.55
N LYS A 323 26.63 17.94 -11.72
CA LYS A 323 27.81 18.78 -11.86
C LYS A 323 28.66 18.86 -10.58
N ALA A 324 28.02 18.95 -9.43
CA ALA A 324 28.73 18.92 -8.14
C ALA A 324 29.48 17.60 -7.93
N LEU A 325 28.87 16.48 -8.30
CA LEU A 325 29.51 15.16 -8.27
C LEU A 325 30.70 15.09 -9.26
N GLU A 326 30.51 15.53 -10.50
CA GLU A 326 31.57 15.60 -11.52
C GLU A 326 32.77 16.40 -10.99
N ASP A 327 32.53 17.62 -10.46
CA ASP A 327 33.57 18.48 -9.90
C ASP A 327 34.32 17.81 -8.73
N LYS A 328 33.61 17.09 -7.85
CA LYS A 328 34.19 16.30 -6.76
C LYS A 328 35.10 15.19 -7.29
N LEU A 329 34.63 14.43 -8.27
CA LEU A 329 35.39 13.31 -8.87
C LEU A 329 36.59 13.80 -9.69
N ASP A 330 36.47 14.91 -10.41
CA ASP A 330 37.57 15.54 -11.13
C ASP A 330 38.67 16.06 -10.19
N ALA A 331 38.27 16.65 -9.07
CA ALA A 331 39.20 17.07 -8.03
C ALA A 331 39.93 15.86 -7.42
N TYR A 332 39.21 14.77 -7.14
CA TYR A 332 39.82 13.54 -6.66
C TYR A 332 40.78 12.94 -7.70
N LEU A 333 40.36 12.80 -8.94
CA LEU A 333 41.19 12.29 -10.04
C LEU A 333 42.47 13.13 -10.22
N SER A 334 42.36 14.45 -10.07
CA SER A 334 43.50 15.37 -10.16
C SER A 334 44.47 15.24 -9.01
N SER A 335 44.04 14.74 -7.87
CA SER A 335 44.89 14.49 -6.68
C SER A 335 45.70 13.19 -6.76
N LEU A 336 45.32 12.26 -7.66
CA LEU A 336 45.96 10.97 -7.81
C LEU A 336 47.25 11.04 -8.63
N SER A 337 48.27 10.28 -8.23
CA SER A 337 49.47 10.02 -9.02
C SER A 337 49.14 9.17 -10.26
N GLU A 338 50.05 9.13 -11.24
CA GLU A 338 49.87 8.30 -12.44
C GLU A 338 49.86 6.79 -12.12
N GLU A 339 50.58 6.39 -11.08
CA GLU A 339 50.56 5.02 -10.55
C GLU A 339 49.22 4.67 -9.96
N GLU A 340 48.59 5.54 -9.16
CA GLU A 340 47.27 5.35 -8.57
C GLU A 340 46.18 5.32 -9.62
N LYS A 341 46.23 6.17 -10.65
CA LYS A 341 45.31 6.14 -11.78
C LYS A 341 45.40 4.81 -12.56
N THR A 342 46.62 4.34 -12.79
CA THR A 342 46.86 3.06 -13.46
C THR A 342 46.31 1.89 -12.65
N GLU A 343 46.50 1.91 -11.34
CA GLU A 343 45.94 0.87 -10.46
C GLU A 343 44.43 0.90 -10.41
N LEU A 344 43.81 2.08 -10.42
CA LEU A 344 42.34 2.24 -10.47
C LEU A 344 41.77 1.65 -11.74
N VAL A 345 42.34 1.97 -12.92
CA VAL A 345 41.95 1.38 -14.21
C VAL A 345 42.05 -0.15 -14.20
N LYS A 346 43.14 -0.67 -13.62
CA LYS A 346 43.33 -2.12 -13.52
C LYS A 346 42.31 -2.79 -12.58
N LYS A 347 42.00 -2.16 -11.46
CA LYS A 347 40.96 -2.65 -10.53
C LYS A 347 39.59 -2.70 -11.20
N THR A 348 39.23 -1.63 -11.92
CA THR A 348 37.96 -1.57 -12.68
C THR A 348 37.89 -2.67 -13.74
N ALA A 349 38.94 -2.84 -14.57
CA ALA A 349 38.98 -3.89 -15.57
C ALA A 349 38.91 -5.31 -14.98
N ASN A 350 39.57 -5.55 -13.83
CA ASN A 350 39.48 -6.83 -13.12
C ASN A 350 38.07 -7.09 -12.57
N LEU A 351 37.40 -6.06 -12.07
CA LEU A 351 36.02 -6.17 -11.58
C LEU A 351 35.05 -6.49 -12.73
N GLU A 352 35.14 -5.77 -13.84
CA GLU A 352 34.35 -6.04 -15.05
C GLU A 352 34.57 -7.48 -15.56
N GLN A 353 35.83 -7.90 -15.65
CA GLN A 353 36.14 -9.27 -16.04
C GLN A 353 35.56 -10.31 -15.06
N TYR A 354 35.60 -10.04 -13.75
CA TYR A 354 35.02 -10.93 -12.74
C TYR A 354 33.50 -11.02 -12.91
N GLN A 355 32.82 -9.90 -13.10
CA GLN A 355 31.35 -9.83 -13.28
C GLN A 355 30.89 -10.49 -14.59
N GLU A 356 31.67 -10.40 -15.68
CA GLU A 356 31.36 -11.01 -16.97
C GLU A 356 31.77 -12.49 -17.06
N THR A 357 32.58 -12.98 -16.13
CA THR A 357 33.01 -14.38 -16.16
C THR A 357 31.83 -15.30 -15.79
N PRO A 358 31.44 -16.22 -16.69
CA PRO A 358 30.36 -17.15 -16.38
C PRO A 358 30.69 -18.01 -15.15
N GLU A 359 29.66 -18.28 -14.36
CA GLU A 359 29.75 -19.20 -13.24
C GLU A 359 30.23 -20.60 -13.67
N ASP A 360 30.94 -21.30 -12.80
CA ASP A 360 31.32 -22.68 -13.05
C ASP A 360 30.07 -23.56 -13.19
N PRO A 361 29.86 -24.22 -14.35
CA PRO A 361 28.70 -25.08 -14.55
C PRO A 361 28.58 -26.22 -13.53
N GLU A 362 29.70 -26.67 -12.93
CA GLU A 362 29.66 -27.69 -11.88
C GLU A 362 29.16 -27.09 -10.54
N ALA A 363 29.58 -25.85 -10.20
CA ALA A 363 29.07 -25.15 -9.04
C ALA A 363 27.56 -24.84 -9.18
N ALA A 364 27.09 -24.47 -10.36
CA ALA A 364 25.66 -24.22 -10.62
C ALA A 364 24.76 -25.46 -10.40
N LYS A 365 25.32 -26.67 -10.43
CA LYS A 365 24.57 -27.92 -10.16
C LYS A 365 24.14 -28.07 -8.68
N CYS A 366 24.70 -27.28 -7.77
CA CYS A 366 24.25 -27.28 -6.37
C CYS A 366 22.87 -26.63 -6.19
N ILE A 367 22.41 -25.85 -7.15
CA ILE A 367 21.09 -25.22 -7.14
C ILE A 367 20.03 -26.30 -7.35
N PRO A 368 19.09 -26.50 -6.41
CA PRO A 368 18.02 -27.47 -6.57
C PRO A 368 17.09 -27.05 -7.72
N MET A 369 17.06 -27.85 -8.76
CA MET A 369 16.19 -27.64 -9.93
C MET A 369 14.96 -28.54 -9.85
N LEU A 370 13.79 -27.98 -10.16
CA LEU A 370 12.55 -28.73 -10.32
C LEU A 370 12.70 -29.71 -11.50
N LYS A 371 12.25 -30.94 -11.27
CA LYS A 371 12.18 -31.98 -12.29
C LYS A 371 10.75 -32.13 -12.77
N ARG A 372 10.60 -32.74 -13.95
CA ARG A 372 9.27 -32.99 -14.51
C ARG A 372 8.39 -33.84 -13.58
N GLU A 373 9.00 -34.72 -12.80
CA GLU A 373 8.33 -35.60 -11.84
C GLU A 373 7.77 -34.83 -10.62
N ASP A 374 8.32 -33.64 -10.31
CA ASP A 374 7.86 -32.78 -9.23
C ASP A 374 6.55 -32.03 -9.57
N ILE A 375 6.19 -32.01 -10.88
CA ILE A 375 4.94 -31.39 -11.33
C ILE A 375 3.78 -32.32 -10.96
N ARG A 376 2.84 -31.80 -10.17
CA ARG A 376 1.61 -32.53 -9.84
C ARG A 376 0.83 -32.85 -11.12
N LYS A 377 0.44 -34.10 -11.28
CA LYS A 377 -0.39 -34.58 -12.39
C LYS A 377 -1.88 -34.45 -12.12
N GLU A 378 -2.24 -34.29 -10.86
CA GLU A 378 -3.62 -34.20 -10.40
C GLU A 378 -3.98 -32.76 -10.16
N ILE A 379 -5.14 -32.33 -10.66
CA ILE A 379 -5.75 -31.03 -10.33
C ILE A 379 -6.48 -31.13 -9.01
N THR A 380 -6.53 -30.04 -8.27
CA THR A 380 -7.41 -29.94 -7.09
C THR A 380 -8.85 -30.00 -7.57
N PRO A 381 -9.67 -30.98 -7.12
CA PRO A 381 -11.05 -31.07 -7.55
C PRO A 381 -11.84 -29.86 -7.05
N PHE A 382 -12.71 -29.34 -7.91
CA PHE A 382 -13.73 -28.36 -7.51
C PHE A 382 -14.87 -29.10 -6.81
N THR A 383 -15.20 -28.67 -5.59
CA THR A 383 -16.42 -29.11 -4.93
C THR A 383 -17.55 -28.20 -5.39
N ASN A 384 -18.50 -28.75 -6.14
CA ASN A 384 -19.71 -28.06 -6.52
C ASN A 384 -20.92 -28.99 -6.42
N GLU A 385 -22.04 -28.43 -6.02
CA GLU A 385 -23.34 -29.07 -6.04
C GLU A 385 -24.23 -28.31 -7.02
N ALA A 386 -24.80 -29.00 -7.98
CA ALA A 386 -25.70 -28.42 -8.98
C ALA A 386 -27.15 -28.66 -8.55
N LEU A 387 -27.89 -27.58 -8.36
CA LEU A 387 -29.30 -27.57 -7.97
C LEU A 387 -30.11 -26.90 -9.05
N ASP A 388 -31.36 -27.33 -9.23
CA ASP A 388 -32.35 -26.60 -10.02
C ASP A 388 -33.29 -25.85 -9.06
N ILE A 389 -33.31 -24.53 -9.20
CA ILE A 389 -34.21 -23.66 -8.43
C ILE A 389 -35.10 -22.90 -9.41
N ASP A 390 -36.36 -23.31 -9.49
CA ASP A 390 -37.38 -22.73 -10.38
C ASP A 390 -36.94 -22.65 -11.85
N GLY A 391 -36.23 -23.69 -12.33
CA GLY A 391 -35.74 -23.77 -13.71
C GLY A 391 -34.40 -23.01 -13.95
N SER A 392 -33.81 -22.46 -12.93
CA SER A 392 -32.47 -21.83 -12.97
C SER A 392 -31.43 -22.78 -12.40
N LEU A 393 -30.29 -22.92 -13.09
CA LEU A 393 -29.15 -23.67 -12.59
C LEU A 393 -28.47 -22.86 -11.44
N PHE A 394 -28.41 -23.46 -10.27
CA PHE A 394 -27.69 -22.95 -9.12
C PHE A 394 -26.47 -23.84 -8.84
N LEU A 395 -25.29 -23.28 -8.84
CA LEU A 395 -24.05 -23.98 -8.48
C LEU A 395 -23.62 -23.52 -7.08
N TYR A 396 -23.62 -24.46 -6.15
CA TYR A 396 -23.18 -24.22 -4.77
C TYR A 396 -21.77 -24.74 -4.56
N HIS A 397 -20.92 -23.89 -4.01
CA HIS A 397 -19.53 -24.22 -3.68
C HIS A 397 -19.30 -24.06 -2.17
N GLU A 398 -19.14 -25.17 -1.48
CA GLU A 398 -18.80 -25.16 -0.05
C GLU A 398 -17.29 -25.02 0.12
N VAL A 399 -16.84 -23.81 0.41
CA VAL A 399 -15.42 -23.46 0.63
C VAL A 399 -15.29 -22.58 1.88
N PRO A 400 -14.17 -22.69 2.63
CA PRO A 400 -13.91 -21.81 3.77
C PRO A 400 -13.74 -20.35 3.32
N THR A 401 -14.61 -19.45 3.77
CA THR A 401 -14.66 -18.03 3.35
C THR A 401 -14.63 -17.05 4.53
N ASN A 402 -14.26 -17.49 5.73
CA ASN A 402 -14.24 -16.66 6.94
C ASN A 402 -15.54 -15.88 7.22
N GLY A 403 -16.68 -16.47 6.88
CA GLY A 403 -18.00 -15.88 7.11
C GLY A 403 -18.46 -14.91 6.02
N ILE A 404 -17.85 -14.94 4.83
CA ILE A 404 -18.24 -14.16 3.65
C ILE A 404 -19.01 -15.06 2.68
N GLY A 405 -20.19 -14.60 2.25
CA GLY A 405 -20.95 -15.19 1.14
C GLY A 405 -20.62 -14.46 -0.17
N TYR A 406 -20.30 -15.22 -1.20
CA TYR A 406 -20.08 -14.75 -2.56
C TYR A 406 -21.26 -15.15 -3.43
N LEU A 407 -21.76 -14.23 -4.25
CA LEU A 407 -22.85 -14.45 -5.19
C LEU A 407 -22.43 -13.99 -6.57
N ASP A 408 -22.65 -14.85 -7.57
CA ASP A 408 -22.43 -14.52 -8.99
C ASP A 408 -23.72 -14.85 -9.77
N LEU A 409 -24.40 -13.83 -10.26
CA LEU A 409 -25.57 -13.96 -11.12
C LEU A 409 -25.11 -13.85 -12.57
N MET A 410 -25.33 -14.90 -13.35
CA MET A 410 -24.87 -15.01 -14.73
C MET A 410 -26.06 -15.05 -15.69
N PHE A 411 -26.23 -13.99 -16.49
CA PHE A 411 -27.29 -13.87 -17.49
C PHE A 411 -26.73 -14.29 -18.85
N ASP A 412 -27.28 -15.39 -19.44
CA ASP A 412 -26.81 -15.94 -20.71
C ASP A 412 -27.10 -14.97 -21.87
N LEU A 413 -26.11 -14.64 -22.66
CA LEU A 413 -26.16 -13.69 -23.76
C LEU A 413 -26.35 -14.35 -25.14
N LYS A 414 -26.61 -15.68 -25.20
CA LYS A 414 -26.69 -16.46 -26.45
C LYS A 414 -27.69 -15.90 -27.49
N ASP A 415 -28.75 -15.25 -27.02
CA ASP A 415 -29.81 -14.72 -27.86
C ASP A 415 -29.69 -13.20 -28.07
N LEU A 416 -28.57 -12.58 -27.65
CA LEU A 416 -28.35 -11.15 -27.82
C LEU A 416 -27.93 -10.86 -29.26
N ALA A 417 -28.61 -9.92 -29.91
CA ALA A 417 -28.27 -9.48 -31.26
C ALA A 417 -26.91 -8.73 -31.28
N ASP A 418 -26.08 -8.98 -32.30
CA ASP A 418 -24.71 -8.47 -32.41
C ASP A 418 -24.62 -6.94 -32.27
N GLU A 419 -25.59 -6.20 -32.84
CA GLU A 419 -25.63 -4.74 -32.74
C GLU A 419 -25.82 -4.21 -31.32
N LYS A 420 -26.19 -5.06 -30.36
CA LYS A 420 -26.37 -4.71 -28.96
C LYS A 420 -25.13 -4.98 -28.10
N ILE A 421 -24.17 -5.74 -28.60
CA ILE A 421 -22.94 -6.10 -27.84
C ILE A 421 -22.19 -4.86 -27.32
N PRO A 422 -22.01 -3.77 -28.11
CA PRO A 422 -21.30 -2.57 -27.60
C PRO A 422 -21.98 -1.92 -26.38
N TYR A 423 -23.32 -2.05 -26.29
CA TYR A 423 -24.06 -1.51 -25.15
C TYR A 423 -23.88 -2.28 -23.85
N LEU A 424 -23.39 -3.53 -23.90
CA LEU A 424 -23.03 -4.29 -22.69
C LEU A 424 -21.85 -3.65 -21.97
N GLY A 425 -20.85 -3.19 -22.74
CA GLY A 425 -19.70 -2.46 -22.18
C GLY A 425 -20.14 -1.20 -21.44
N LEU A 426 -21.08 -0.44 -22.03
CA LEU A 426 -21.66 0.74 -21.40
C LEU A 426 -22.51 0.36 -20.18
N LEU A 427 -23.36 -0.65 -20.31
CA LEU A 427 -24.25 -1.09 -19.23
C LEU A 427 -23.49 -1.50 -17.98
N LYS A 428 -22.41 -2.31 -18.12
CA LYS A 428 -21.59 -2.72 -16.98
C LYS A 428 -20.91 -1.54 -16.27
N SER A 429 -20.60 -0.46 -17.00
CA SER A 429 -19.94 0.73 -16.45
C SER A 429 -20.93 1.70 -15.79
N VAL A 430 -22.22 1.58 -16.10
CA VAL A 430 -23.26 2.48 -15.58
C VAL A 430 -24.00 1.88 -14.37
N LEU A 431 -24.25 0.56 -14.39
CA LEU A 431 -24.95 -0.11 -13.29
C LEU A 431 -24.15 -0.01 -11.99
N GLY A 432 -24.80 0.48 -10.93
CA GLY A 432 -24.18 0.78 -9.64
C GLY A 432 -23.63 2.21 -9.51
N TYR A 433 -23.55 2.97 -10.62
CA TYR A 433 -23.00 4.34 -10.65
C TYR A 433 -24.05 5.41 -11.04
N VAL A 434 -25.31 5.07 -11.07
CA VAL A 434 -26.43 5.96 -11.34
C VAL A 434 -27.49 5.86 -10.26
N ASP A 435 -28.35 6.88 -10.18
CA ASP A 435 -29.49 6.86 -9.26
C ASP A 435 -30.38 5.67 -9.52
N THR A 436 -31.01 5.14 -8.48
CA THR A 436 -32.02 4.10 -8.53
C THR A 436 -33.41 4.68 -8.13
N ALA A 437 -34.42 3.84 -8.05
CA ALA A 437 -35.75 4.31 -7.62
C ALA A 437 -35.75 4.77 -6.14
N HIS A 438 -34.86 4.24 -5.30
CA HIS A 438 -34.88 4.49 -3.85
C HIS A 438 -33.61 5.17 -3.31
N TYR A 439 -32.55 5.28 -4.10
CA TYR A 439 -31.26 5.84 -3.70
C TYR A 439 -30.74 6.80 -4.77
N THR A 440 -30.19 7.92 -4.35
CA THR A 440 -29.24 8.66 -5.19
C THR A 440 -27.94 7.85 -5.33
N TYR A 441 -27.14 8.13 -6.33
CA TYR A 441 -25.84 7.45 -6.55
C TYR A 441 -24.97 7.45 -5.28
N GLY A 442 -24.85 8.61 -4.61
CA GLY A 442 -24.05 8.71 -3.40
C GLY A 442 -24.61 7.87 -2.24
N GLU A 443 -25.92 7.87 -2.03
CA GLU A 443 -26.58 7.05 -1.01
C GLU A 443 -26.43 5.55 -1.31
N LEU A 444 -26.57 5.16 -2.59
CA LEU A 444 -26.40 3.78 -3.04
C LEU A 444 -24.97 3.29 -2.76
N THR A 445 -23.97 4.08 -3.13
CA THR A 445 -22.56 3.77 -2.89
C THR A 445 -22.26 3.61 -1.40
N ASN A 446 -22.74 4.53 -0.58
CA ASN A 446 -22.56 4.47 0.88
C ASN A 446 -23.24 3.22 1.48
N GLU A 447 -24.45 2.88 1.03
CA GLU A 447 -25.17 1.70 1.52
C GLU A 447 -24.47 0.39 1.09
N ILE A 448 -24.00 0.30 -0.15
CA ILE A 448 -23.20 -0.85 -0.63
C ILE A 448 -21.94 -1.02 0.22
N ASN A 449 -21.17 0.04 0.43
CA ASN A 449 -19.94 0.00 1.19
C ASN A 449 -20.17 -0.32 2.68
N ALA A 450 -21.24 0.21 3.29
CA ALA A 450 -21.56 -0.06 4.69
C ALA A 450 -22.08 -1.49 4.93
N GLN A 451 -22.69 -2.12 3.95
CA GLN A 451 -23.42 -3.37 4.16
C GLN A 451 -22.82 -4.58 3.43
N THR A 452 -21.99 -4.36 2.42
CA THR A 452 -21.46 -5.41 1.56
C THR A 452 -19.94 -5.28 1.39
N GLY A 453 -19.33 -6.25 0.74
CA GLY A 453 -17.94 -6.17 0.27
C GLY A 453 -17.82 -5.67 -1.17
N GLY A 454 -18.90 -5.08 -1.70
CA GLY A 454 -18.98 -4.56 -3.07
C GLY A 454 -19.89 -5.37 -3.98
N ILE A 455 -20.37 -4.69 -5.01
CA ILE A 455 -21.18 -5.26 -6.11
C ILE A 455 -20.57 -4.78 -7.42
N MET A 456 -20.31 -5.70 -8.33
CA MET A 456 -19.71 -5.41 -9.63
C MET A 456 -20.51 -6.04 -10.77
N CYS A 457 -20.57 -5.34 -11.91
CA CYS A 457 -21.12 -5.87 -13.15
C CYS A 457 -19.98 -6.17 -14.14
N GLY A 458 -20.11 -7.27 -14.88
CA GLY A 458 -19.09 -7.72 -15.83
C GLY A 458 -19.68 -8.38 -17.07
N VAL A 459 -18.81 -8.64 -18.04
CA VAL A 459 -19.10 -9.51 -19.17
C VAL A 459 -18.05 -10.60 -19.16
N GLU A 460 -18.49 -11.85 -19.08
CA GLU A 460 -17.64 -13.03 -19.00
C GLU A 460 -17.80 -13.88 -20.26
N VAL A 461 -16.72 -14.41 -20.77
CA VAL A 461 -16.71 -15.34 -21.90
C VAL A 461 -15.95 -16.59 -21.48
N PHE A 462 -16.58 -17.75 -21.62
CA PHE A 462 -16.00 -19.04 -21.30
C PHE A 462 -15.87 -19.88 -22.56
N ASP A 463 -14.68 -20.33 -22.84
CA ASP A 463 -14.39 -21.25 -23.94
C ASP A 463 -14.85 -22.67 -23.55
N HIS A 464 -15.22 -23.45 -24.55
CA HIS A 464 -15.52 -24.85 -24.36
C HIS A 464 -14.24 -25.69 -24.42
N ALA A 465 -14.03 -26.53 -23.41
CA ALA A 465 -12.78 -27.32 -23.31
C ALA A 465 -12.49 -28.22 -24.53
N ASP A 466 -13.54 -28.72 -25.20
CA ASP A 466 -13.44 -29.68 -26.30
C ASP A 466 -13.66 -29.05 -27.68
N SER A 467 -13.84 -27.74 -27.79
CA SER A 467 -14.12 -27.08 -29.08
C SER A 467 -13.61 -25.66 -29.10
N VAL A 468 -12.77 -25.33 -30.05
CA VAL A 468 -12.23 -23.97 -30.25
C VAL A 468 -13.26 -22.98 -30.83
N ASP A 469 -14.34 -23.49 -31.40
CA ASP A 469 -15.40 -22.67 -32.01
C ASP A 469 -16.62 -22.50 -31.12
N ALA A 470 -16.63 -23.12 -29.92
CA ALA A 470 -17.74 -23.04 -28.99
C ALA A 470 -17.36 -22.21 -27.76
N PHE A 471 -18.17 -21.21 -27.46
CA PHE A 471 -18.05 -20.39 -26.25
C PHE A 471 -19.42 -20.04 -25.69
N ARG A 472 -19.46 -19.59 -24.45
CA ARG A 472 -20.64 -19.01 -23.82
C ARG A 472 -20.28 -17.63 -23.24
N ALA A 473 -21.13 -16.66 -23.52
CA ALA A 473 -20.99 -15.31 -23.00
C ALA A 473 -22.10 -15.01 -21.99
N PHE A 474 -21.73 -14.31 -20.92
CA PHE A 474 -22.67 -13.94 -19.85
C PHE A 474 -22.47 -12.48 -19.47
N PHE A 475 -23.57 -11.80 -19.13
CA PHE A 475 -23.51 -10.61 -18.30
C PHE A 475 -23.54 -11.06 -16.85
N SER A 476 -22.54 -10.70 -16.07
CA SER A 476 -22.41 -11.10 -14.66
C SER A 476 -22.69 -9.94 -13.72
N VAL A 477 -23.36 -10.23 -12.61
CA VAL A 477 -23.49 -9.34 -11.46
C VAL A 477 -22.97 -10.09 -10.25
N ARG A 478 -21.82 -9.66 -9.75
CA ARG A 478 -21.11 -10.27 -8.63
C ARG A 478 -21.28 -9.43 -7.39
N GLY A 479 -21.49 -10.07 -6.27
CA GLY A 479 -21.50 -9.39 -5.00
C GLY A 479 -21.00 -10.28 -3.89
N LYS A 480 -20.53 -9.67 -2.81
CA LYS A 480 -20.04 -10.37 -1.62
C LYS A 480 -20.48 -9.62 -0.37
N ALA A 481 -20.80 -10.35 0.69
CA ALA A 481 -21.17 -9.77 1.98
C ALA A 481 -20.87 -10.76 3.12
N MET A 482 -20.70 -10.25 4.33
CA MET A 482 -20.68 -11.11 5.51
C MET A 482 -22.04 -11.85 5.64
N TYR A 483 -22.03 -13.11 6.11
CA TYR A 483 -23.24 -13.94 6.19
C TYR A 483 -24.44 -13.23 6.84
N PRO A 484 -24.33 -12.47 7.95
CA PRO A 484 -25.46 -11.77 8.53
C PRO A 484 -26.07 -10.68 7.63
N LYS A 485 -25.34 -10.24 6.60
CA LYS A 485 -25.73 -9.17 5.67
C LYS A 485 -26.11 -9.69 4.28
N THR A 486 -26.19 -11.00 4.08
CA THR A 486 -26.50 -11.60 2.77
C THR A 486 -27.86 -11.13 2.22
N ASP A 487 -28.88 -10.98 3.07
CA ASP A 487 -30.19 -10.46 2.64
C ASP A 487 -30.11 -9.03 2.09
N VAL A 488 -29.21 -8.22 2.64
CA VAL A 488 -28.98 -6.85 2.14
C VAL A 488 -28.27 -6.90 0.80
N LEU A 489 -27.31 -7.81 0.60
CA LEU A 489 -26.67 -8.03 -0.70
C LEU A 489 -27.70 -8.32 -1.80
N PHE A 490 -28.64 -9.25 -1.55
CA PHE A 490 -29.70 -9.56 -2.52
C PHE A 490 -30.58 -8.34 -2.80
N LYS A 491 -30.92 -7.54 -1.79
CA LYS A 491 -31.72 -6.31 -1.98
C LYS A 491 -30.98 -5.29 -2.83
N MET A 492 -29.70 -5.05 -2.57
CA MET A 492 -28.90 -4.08 -3.33
C MET A 492 -28.71 -4.52 -4.78
N ILE A 493 -28.41 -5.79 -5.04
CA ILE A 493 -28.33 -6.32 -6.41
C ILE A 493 -29.67 -6.15 -7.14
N ARG A 494 -30.79 -6.48 -6.49
CA ARG A 494 -32.13 -6.29 -7.06
C ARG A 494 -32.42 -4.81 -7.35
N GLU A 495 -32.04 -3.91 -6.46
CA GLU A 495 -32.15 -2.46 -6.63
C GLU A 495 -31.39 -2.01 -7.89
N ILE A 496 -30.10 -2.38 -7.99
CA ILE A 496 -29.26 -2.02 -9.14
C ILE A 496 -29.82 -2.56 -10.45
N ILE A 497 -30.22 -3.83 -10.52
CA ILE A 497 -30.65 -4.45 -11.78
C ILE A 497 -32.00 -3.91 -12.22
N ASN A 498 -32.96 -3.74 -11.29
CA ASN A 498 -34.35 -3.50 -11.66
C ASN A 498 -34.77 -2.04 -11.66
N THR A 499 -34.02 -1.17 -10.94
CA THR A 499 -34.50 0.19 -10.68
C THR A 499 -33.51 1.29 -11.04
N SER A 500 -32.34 0.96 -11.58
CA SER A 500 -31.33 1.95 -12.04
C SER A 500 -31.96 2.88 -13.11
N SER A 501 -31.76 4.18 -12.94
CA SER A 501 -32.18 5.20 -13.86
C SER A 501 -31.20 5.29 -15.03
N LEU A 502 -31.58 4.75 -16.18
CA LEU A 502 -30.77 4.84 -17.41
C LEU A 502 -31.04 6.12 -18.21
N LYS A 503 -31.71 7.12 -17.60
CA LYS A 503 -31.93 8.45 -18.18
C LYS A 503 -30.86 9.40 -17.64
N PHE A 504 -29.76 9.52 -18.36
CA PHE A 504 -28.63 10.40 -18.01
C PHE A 504 -28.18 11.19 -19.23
N THR A 505 -27.58 12.34 -19.00
CA THR A 505 -26.95 13.16 -20.04
C THR A 505 -25.52 12.67 -20.29
N THR A 506 -24.91 13.09 -21.41
CA THR A 506 -23.49 12.80 -21.68
C THR A 506 -22.58 13.42 -20.59
N GLU A 507 -22.96 14.57 -20.03
CA GLU A 507 -22.22 15.23 -18.94
C GLU A 507 -22.29 14.42 -17.65
N ASP A 508 -23.42 13.83 -17.31
CA ASP A 508 -23.55 12.92 -16.16
C ASP A 508 -22.68 11.68 -16.31
N LEU A 509 -22.55 11.13 -17.52
CA LEU A 509 -21.70 9.99 -17.82
C LEU A 509 -20.22 10.32 -17.66
N ILE A 510 -19.79 11.46 -18.23
CA ILE A 510 -18.37 11.86 -18.18
C ILE A 510 -17.94 12.20 -16.75
N GLY A 511 -18.82 12.85 -15.98
CA GLY A 511 -18.47 13.25 -14.61
C GLY A 511 -18.59 12.16 -13.54
N LYS A 512 -19.34 11.07 -13.80
CA LYS A 512 -19.64 10.02 -12.79
C LYS A 512 -19.09 8.64 -13.13
N VAL A 513 -18.86 8.35 -14.39
CA VAL A 513 -18.55 6.99 -14.88
C VAL A 513 -17.18 6.89 -15.55
N ILE A 514 -16.64 8.00 -16.01
CA ILE A 514 -15.31 8.08 -16.61
C ILE A 514 -14.47 8.97 -15.68
N PRO A 515 -13.57 8.37 -14.86
CA PRO A 515 -12.68 9.13 -13.98
C PRO A 515 -11.67 9.96 -14.77
#